data_59ffd70c4a4e26b8a6c102ae621c3351
#
_entry.id   59ffd70c4a4e26b8a6c102ae621c3351
#
_cell.length_a   1.000
_cell.length_b   1.000
_cell.length_c   1.000
_cell.angle_alpha   90.00
_cell.angle_beta   90.00
_cell.angle_gamma   90.00
#
_symmetry.space_group_name_H-M   'P 1'
#
loop_
_entity.id
_entity.type
_entity.pdbx_description
1 polymer ?
#
loop_
_entity_poly.entity_id
_entity_poly.type
_entity_poly.pdbx_seq_one_letter_code
_entity_poly.pdbx_strand_id
1 'polypeptide(L)'
;MTVKNSKTKIYASKLGWKKANDVKKDIVKILRVLDMPYVKPSRIFCYRTQGSKSRSYARIWSFPKIFQDALDLEPAYVIEVLSRHYDRLDEDEKIKVLIHELLHIPRNFSGALVPHVTRSRHLGKTANALFNEYKNLIVK
;
A
#
# COMPACT_ATOMS: atom_id res chain seq x y z
N MET A 1 12.73 -27.20 19.64
CA MET A 1 12.75 -26.33 18.45
C MET A 1 11.76 -26.77 17.38
N THR A 2 11.66 -28.08 17.12
CA THR A 2 10.72 -28.60 16.10
C THR A 2 9.25 -28.33 16.40
N VAL A 3 8.82 -28.46 17.66
CA VAL A 3 7.43 -28.24 18.06
C VAL A 3 7.05 -26.75 17.91
N LYS A 4 7.95 -25.85 18.27
CA LYS A 4 7.76 -24.41 18.14
C LYS A 4 7.66 -23.99 16.66
N ASN A 5 8.49 -24.60 15.80
CA ASN A 5 8.46 -24.34 14.38
C ASN A 5 7.19 -24.87 13.70
N SER A 6 6.70 -26.04 14.16
CA SER A 6 5.44 -26.60 13.64
C SER A 6 4.26 -25.69 13.96
N LYS A 7 4.15 -25.16 15.17
CA LYS A 7 3.10 -24.24 15.54
C LYS A 7 3.17 -22.95 14.73
N THR A 8 4.36 -22.42 14.50
CA THR A 8 4.56 -21.23 13.68
C THR A 8 4.10 -21.47 12.25
N LYS A 9 4.43 -22.63 11.67
CA LYS A 9 3.98 -23.01 10.32
C LYS A 9 2.45 -23.09 10.22
N ILE A 10 1.77 -23.64 11.22
CA ILE A 10 0.31 -23.76 11.23
C ILE A 10 -0.33 -22.39 11.22
N TYR A 11 0.15 -21.46 12.03
CA TYR A 11 -0.35 -20.08 12.04
C TYR A 11 -0.05 -19.37 10.72
N ALA A 12 1.14 -19.52 10.18
CA ALA A 12 1.53 -18.92 8.91
C ALA A 12 0.71 -19.46 7.73
N SER A 13 0.20 -20.70 7.78
CA SER A 13 -0.65 -21.24 6.72
C SER A 13 -2.05 -20.62 6.74
N LYS A 14 -2.52 -20.12 7.91
CA LYS A 14 -3.82 -19.45 8.03
C LYS A 14 -3.72 -17.96 7.76
N LEU A 15 -2.68 -17.31 8.26
CA LEU A 15 -2.43 -15.89 8.09
C LEU A 15 -0.94 -15.71 7.80
N GLY A 16 -0.62 -15.35 6.58
CA GLY A 16 0.76 -15.19 6.19
C GLY A 16 1.00 -13.93 5.39
N TRP A 17 2.21 -13.40 5.50
CA TRP A 17 2.65 -12.24 4.73
C TRP A 17 3.74 -12.68 3.77
N LYS A 18 3.64 -12.21 2.53
CA LYS A 18 4.69 -12.39 1.52
C LYS A 18 4.99 -11.04 0.89
N LYS A 19 6.25 -10.81 0.57
CA LYS A 19 6.63 -9.63 -0.21
C LYS A 19 5.90 -9.69 -1.55
N ALA A 20 5.30 -8.56 -1.95
CA ALA A 20 4.51 -8.46 -3.17
C ALA A 20 5.28 -7.63 -4.21
N ASN A 21 6.20 -8.27 -4.91
CA ASN A 21 7.04 -7.58 -5.91
C ASN A 21 6.22 -7.06 -7.08
N ASP A 22 5.15 -7.73 -7.46
CA ASP A 22 4.22 -7.28 -8.49
C ASP A 22 3.54 -5.97 -8.10
N VAL A 23 3.08 -5.87 -6.85
CA VAL A 23 2.49 -4.64 -6.31
C VAL A 23 3.54 -3.52 -6.29
N LYS A 24 4.76 -3.83 -5.88
CA LYS A 24 5.85 -2.85 -5.87
C LYS A 24 6.12 -2.29 -7.25
N LYS A 25 6.14 -3.12 -8.28
CA LYS A 25 6.31 -2.66 -9.67
C LYS A 25 5.20 -1.72 -10.08
N ASP A 26 3.97 -2.05 -9.74
CA ASP A 26 2.83 -1.19 -10.05
C ASP A 26 2.93 0.14 -9.34
N ILE A 27 3.32 0.14 -8.07
CA ILE A 27 3.52 1.37 -7.28
C ILE A 27 4.59 2.25 -7.91
N VAL A 28 5.74 1.69 -8.26
CA VAL A 28 6.83 2.45 -8.88
C VAL A 28 6.36 3.08 -10.20
N LYS A 29 5.63 2.33 -11.00
CA LYS A 29 5.07 2.84 -12.26
C LYS A 29 4.07 3.98 -12.03
N ILE A 30 3.16 3.81 -11.06
CA ILE A 30 2.18 4.84 -10.72
C ILE A 30 2.88 6.14 -10.30
N LEU A 31 3.88 6.04 -9.43
CA LEU A 31 4.60 7.21 -8.94
C LEU A 31 5.31 7.97 -10.06
N ARG A 32 5.84 7.24 -11.03
CA ARG A 32 6.50 7.83 -12.19
C ARG A 32 5.49 8.48 -13.14
N VAL A 33 4.43 7.76 -13.49
CA VAL A 33 3.43 8.23 -14.46
C VAL A 33 2.67 9.44 -13.92
N LEU A 34 2.29 9.42 -12.64
CA LEU A 34 1.54 10.51 -12.02
C LEU A 34 2.43 11.61 -11.44
N ASP A 35 3.74 11.47 -11.58
CA ASP A 35 4.72 12.45 -11.08
C ASP A 35 4.48 12.80 -9.61
N MET A 36 4.68 11.80 -8.75
CA MET A 36 4.55 11.95 -7.30
C MET A 36 5.93 11.85 -6.64
N PRO A 37 6.82 12.86 -6.82
CA PRO A 37 8.20 12.76 -6.37
C PRO A 37 8.38 12.79 -4.85
N TYR A 38 7.38 13.28 -4.12
CA TYR A 38 7.44 13.32 -2.66
C TYR A 38 7.33 11.93 -2.02
N VAL A 39 6.83 10.93 -2.76
CA VAL A 39 6.77 9.54 -2.29
C VAL A 39 8.08 8.87 -2.66
N LYS A 40 8.81 8.38 -1.67
CA LYS A 40 10.10 7.72 -1.87
C LYS A 40 9.90 6.23 -2.09
N PRO A 41 10.07 5.72 -3.33
CA PRO A 41 9.80 4.29 -3.61
C PRO A 41 10.62 3.33 -2.75
N SER A 42 11.86 3.70 -2.42
CA SER A 42 12.73 2.88 -1.58
C SER A 42 12.22 2.74 -0.14
N ARG A 43 11.29 3.59 0.27
CA ARG A 43 10.70 3.57 1.62
C ARG A 43 9.24 3.11 1.62
N ILE A 44 8.78 2.54 0.50
CA ILE A 44 7.46 1.88 0.40
C ILE A 44 7.67 0.38 0.31
N PHE A 45 7.16 -0.34 1.28
CA PHE A 45 7.28 -1.79 1.36
C PHE A 45 5.93 -2.41 1.05
N CYS A 46 5.91 -3.38 0.13
CA CYS A 46 4.67 -3.96 -0.35
C CYS A 46 4.57 -5.43 0.06
N TYR A 47 3.44 -5.77 0.66
CA TYR A 47 3.18 -7.13 1.15
C TYR A 47 1.81 -7.62 0.67
N ARG A 48 1.72 -8.92 0.52
CA ARG A 48 0.47 -9.63 0.24
C ARG A 48 0.13 -10.47 1.46
N THR A 49 -1.08 -10.31 1.99
CA THR A 49 -1.56 -11.06 3.13
C THR A 49 -2.55 -12.12 2.67
N GLN A 50 -2.32 -13.35 3.08
CA GLN A 50 -3.21 -14.48 2.86
C GLN A 50 -3.86 -14.87 4.17
N GLY A 51 -5.09 -15.38 4.10
CA GLY A 51 -5.79 -15.88 5.29
C GLY A 51 -6.47 -14.82 6.13
N SER A 52 -6.49 -13.57 5.70
CA SER A 52 -7.18 -12.50 6.41
C SER A 52 -8.70 -12.62 6.19
N LYS A 53 -9.47 -12.31 7.23
CA LYS A 53 -10.93 -12.20 7.16
C LYS A 53 -11.40 -10.80 6.79
N SER A 54 -10.49 -9.85 6.65
CA SER A 54 -10.81 -8.48 6.27
C SER A 54 -11.45 -8.43 4.89
N ARG A 55 -12.41 -7.53 4.70
CA ARG A 55 -13.07 -7.30 3.41
C ARG A 55 -12.36 -6.25 2.56
N SER A 56 -11.33 -5.62 3.10
CA SER A 56 -10.58 -4.61 2.37
C SER A 56 -9.78 -5.23 1.23
N TYR A 57 -9.57 -4.46 0.17
CA TYR A 57 -8.67 -4.86 -0.92
C TYR A 57 -7.22 -4.64 -0.55
N ALA A 58 -6.96 -3.53 0.12
CA ALA A 58 -5.61 -3.14 0.53
C ALA A 58 -5.70 -2.17 1.70
N ARG A 59 -4.57 -1.96 2.34
CA ARG A 59 -4.43 -0.94 3.37
C ARG A 59 -2.99 -0.47 3.44
N ILE A 60 -2.82 0.75 3.92
CA ILE A 60 -1.50 1.32 4.13
C ILE A 60 -1.27 1.48 5.63
N TRP A 61 -0.05 1.16 6.05
CA TRP A 61 0.37 1.29 7.44
C TRP A 61 1.24 2.51 7.59
N SER A 62 0.93 3.31 8.59
CA SER A 62 1.75 4.45 9.00
C SER A 62 3.02 3.97 9.72
N PHE A 63 3.98 4.88 9.83
CA PHE A 63 5.17 4.65 10.63
C PHE A 63 5.32 5.80 11.61
N PRO A 64 4.72 5.71 12.82
CA PRO A 64 4.68 6.82 13.77
C PRO A 64 6.05 7.36 14.13
N LYS A 65 6.12 8.65 14.41
CA LYS A 65 7.38 9.32 14.74
C LYS A 65 8.10 8.69 15.93
N ILE A 66 7.35 8.19 16.90
CA ILE A 66 7.98 7.54 18.05
C ILE A 66 8.77 6.30 17.64
N PHE A 67 8.30 5.56 16.64
CA PHE A 67 9.04 4.41 16.11
C PHE A 67 10.27 4.85 15.32
N GLN A 68 10.15 5.95 14.58
CA GLN A 68 11.28 6.52 13.84
C GLN A 68 12.41 6.90 14.81
N ASP A 69 12.05 7.55 15.91
CA ASP A 69 13.01 7.95 16.93
C ASP A 69 13.59 6.74 17.66
N ALA A 70 12.73 5.85 18.14
CA ALA A 70 13.15 4.69 18.93
C ALA A 70 14.06 3.74 18.14
N LEU A 71 13.81 3.55 16.86
CA LEU A 71 14.53 2.62 16.00
C LEU A 71 15.59 3.29 15.14
N ASP A 72 15.70 4.62 15.21
CA ASP A 72 16.61 5.43 14.40
C ASP A 72 16.43 5.15 12.91
N LEU A 73 15.17 5.22 12.46
CA LEU A 73 14.81 4.96 11.07
C LEU A 73 14.11 6.16 10.45
N GLU A 74 14.32 6.33 9.15
CA GLU A 74 13.59 7.33 8.37
C GLU A 74 12.13 6.91 8.18
N PRO A 75 11.24 7.87 7.83
CA PRO A 75 9.85 7.53 7.52
C PRO A 75 9.73 6.48 6.44
N ALA A 76 8.74 5.61 6.59
CA ALA A 76 8.45 4.55 5.66
C ALA A 76 6.96 4.22 5.72
N TYR A 77 6.49 3.44 4.76
CA TYR A 77 5.10 2.96 4.72
C TYR A 77 5.08 1.52 4.27
N VAL A 78 4.09 0.78 4.73
CA VAL A 78 3.82 -0.56 4.24
C VAL A 78 2.46 -0.53 3.55
N ILE A 79 2.43 -0.95 2.29
CA ILE A 79 1.19 -1.16 1.54
C ILE A 79 0.94 -2.66 1.53
N GLU A 80 -0.19 -3.04 2.07
CA GLU A 80 -0.58 -4.44 2.22
C GLU A 80 -1.79 -4.69 1.33
N VAL A 81 -1.69 -5.63 0.40
CA VAL A 81 -2.84 -6.08 -0.37
C VAL A 81 -3.37 -7.37 0.25
N LEU A 82 -4.68 -7.49 0.32
CA LEU A 82 -5.35 -8.64 0.92
C LEU A 82 -5.76 -9.58 -0.21
N SER A 83 -5.02 -10.69 -0.36
CA SER A 83 -5.07 -11.53 -1.56
C SER A 83 -6.48 -12.02 -1.89
N ARG A 84 -7.28 -12.34 -0.87
CA ARG A 84 -8.64 -12.87 -1.05
C ARG A 84 -9.50 -12.00 -1.97
N HIS A 85 -9.38 -10.69 -1.86
CA HIS A 85 -10.18 -9.75 -2.65
C HIS A 85 -9.36 -9.03 -3.71
N TYR A 86 -8.15 -8.62 -3.38
CA TYR A 86 -7.29 -7.87 -4.29
C TYR A 86 -6.95 -8.68 -5.54
N ASP A 87 -6.57 -9.94 -5.36
CA ASP A 87 -6.09 -10.76 -6.49
C ASP A 87 -7.19 -11.13 -7.48
N ARG A 88 -8.46 -10.92 -7.12
CA ARG A 88 -9.60 -11.11 -8.00
C ARG A 88 -9.92 -9.89 -8.86
N LEU A 89 -9.34 -8.74 -8.55
CA LEU A 89 -9.57 -7.52 -9.29
C LEU A 89 -8.85 -7.59 -10.65
N ASP A 90 -9.42 -6.90 -11.65
CA ASP A 90 -8.69 -6.71 -12.90
C ASP A 90 -7.56 -5.69 -12.74
N GLU A 91 -6.74 -5.53 -13.76
CA GLU A 91 -5.57 -4.65 -13.70
C GLU A 91 -5.95 -3.20 -13.36
N ASP A 92 -7.00 -2.68 -13.98
CA ASP A 92 -7.44 -1.30 -13.76
C ASP A 92 -7.91 -1.09 -12.32
N GLU A 93 -8.67 -2.03 -11.80
CA GLU A 93 -9.16 -1.94 -10.42
C GLU A 93 -8.01 -2.03 -9.41
N LYS A 94 -7.02 -2.88 -9.67
CA LYS A 94 -5.81 -2.96 -8.83
C LYS A 94 -5.07 -1.63 -8.78
N ILE A 95 -4.86 -1.01 -9.94
CA ILE A 95 -4.20 0.29 -10.01
C ILE A 95 -4.98 1.35 -9.24
N LYS A 96 -6.29 1.34 -9.38
CA LYS A 96 -7.17 2.27 -8.66
C LYS A 96 -7.02 2.13 -7.14
N VAL A 97 -6.99 0.89 -6.65
CA VAL A 97 -6.78 0.60 -5.24
C VAL A 97 -5.43 1.15 -4.75
N LEU A 98 -4.37 0.91 -5.52
CA LEU A 98 -3.03 1.36 -5.15
C LEU A 98 -2.92 2.89 -5.15
N ILE A 99 -3.52 3.56 -6.10
CA ILE A 99 -3.56 5.03 -6.12
C ILE A 99 -4.25 5.54 -4.86
N HIS A 100 -5.36 4.92 -4.47
CA HIS A 100 -6.09 5.30 -3.27
C HIS A 100 -5.20 5.18 -2.02
N GLU A 101 -4.46 4.08 -1.88
CA GLU A 101 -3.57 3.90 -0.74
C GLU A 101 -2.42 4.92 -0.76
N LEU A 102 -1.84 5.19 -1.92
CA LEU A 102 -0.76 6.17 -2.04
C LEU A 102 -1.21 7.58 -1.65
N LEU A 103 -2.48 7.92 -1.87
CA LEU A 103 -3.01 9.23 -1.51
C LEU A 103 -3.12 9.46 0.00
N HIS A 104 -3.03 8.40 0.80
CA HIS A 104 -2.93 8.54 2.25
C HIS A 104 -1.57 9.08 2.70
N ILE A 105 -0.56 9.08 1.83
CA ILE A 105 0.77 9.58 2.16
C ILE A 105 0.78 11.10 2.04
N PRO A 106 1.11 11.83 3.13
CA PRO A 106 1.20 13.28 3.05
C PRO A 106 2.41 13.74 2.24
N ARG A 107 2.35 14.95 1.72
CA ARG A 107 3.40 15.50 0.86
C ARG A 107 4.75 15.62 1.55
N ASN A 108 4.78 15.75 2.88
CA ASN A 108 6.02 15.81 3.64
C ASN A 108 6.62 14.42 3.92
N PHE A 109 5.95 13.36 3.52
CA PHE A 109 6.40 11.97 3.70
C PHE A 109 6.85 11.69 5.13
N SER A 110 6.03 12.09 6.11
CA SER A 110 6.41 12.10 7.52
C SER A 110 6.25 10.76 8.25
N GLY A 111 5.62 9.78 7.62
CA GLY A 111 5.21 8.52 8.27
C GLY A 111 3.77 8.57 8.77
N ALA A 112 3.13 9.74 8.78
CA ALA A 112 1.72 9.88 9.11
C ALA A 112 0.83 9.58 7.91
N LEU A 113 -0.48 9.44 8.15
CA LEU A 113 -1.46 9.17 7.11
C LEU A 113 -2.51 10.29 7.04
N VAL A 114 -2.89 10.64 5.81
CA VAL A 114 -4.00 11.55 5.54
C VAL A 114 -5.30 10.75 5.61
N PRO A 115 -6.34 11.24 6.32
CA PRO A 115 -7.63 10.55 6.39
C PRO A 115 -8.38 10.60 5.06
N HIS A 116 -9.40 9.73 4.92
CA HIS A 116 -10.21 9.63 3.69
C HIS A 116 -10.93 10.93 3.34
N VAL A 117 -11.40 11.66 4.34
CA VAL A 117 -12.14 12.91 4.14
C VAL A 117 -11.53 13.98 5.01
N THR A 118 -11.19 15.12 4.39
CA THR A 118 -10.77 16.32 5.07
C THR A 118 -11.71 17.47 4.63
N ARG A 119 -11.57 18.65 5.23
CA ARG A 119 -12.36 19.82 4.83
C ARG A 119 -12.19 20.18 3.36
N SER A 120 -11.01 19.97 2.81
CA SER A 120 -10.66 20.40 1.46
C SER A 120 -10.62 19.29 0.43
N ARG A 121 -10.74 18.03 0.85
CA ARG A 121 -10.51 16.91 -0.08
C ARG A 121 -11.24 15.64 0.32
N HIS A 122 -11.84 15.00 -0.69
CA HIS A 122 -12.38 13.66 -0.60
C HIS A 122 -11.43 12.71 -1.34
N LEU A 123 -10.76 11.84 -0.61
CA LEU A 123 -9.67 11.03 -1.14
C LEU A 123 -10.13 10.08 -2.25
N GLY A 124 -11.30 9.47 -2.12
CA GLY A 124 -11.86 8.59 -3.14
C GLY A 124 -12.10 9.27 -4.48
N LYS A 125 -12.61 10.50 -4.45
CA LYS A 125 -12.81 11.29 -5.68
C LYS A 125 -11.48 11.65 -6.33
N THR A 126 -10.50 12.02 -5.52
CA THR A 126 -9.15 12.32 -6.00
C THR A 126 -8.52 11.08 -6.63
N ALA A 127 -8.67 9.92 -6.00
CA ALA A 127 -8.16 8.67 -6.55
C ALA A 127 -8.76 8.35 -7.91
N ASN A 128 -10.07 8.54 -8.08
CA ASN A 128 -10.73 8.30 -9.37
C ASN A 128 -10.21 9.26 -10.45
N ALA A 129 -10.02 10.53 -10.12
CA ALA A 129 -9.49 11.52 -11.05
C ALA A 129 -8.05 11.17 -11.47
N LEU A 130 -7.21 10.79 -10.51
CA LEU A 130 -5.84 10.39 -10.79
C LEU A 130 -5.76 9.10 -11.58
N PHE A 131 -6.66 8.16 -11.34
CA PHE A 131 -6.71 6.95 -12.13
C PHE A 131 -7.02 7.25 -13.61
N ASN A 132 -7.97 8.14 -13.87
CA ASN A 132 -8.30 8.56 -15.23
C ASN A 132 -7.11 9.23 -15.90
N GLU A 133 -6.40 10.09 -15.16
CA GLU A 133 -5.17 10.71 -15.64
C GLU A 133 -4.09 9.67 -15.95
N TYR A 134 -3.90 8.71 -15.05
CA TYR A 134 -2.97 7.60 -15.25
C TYR A 134 -3.27 6.85 -16.54
N LYS A 135 -4.53 6.49 -16.77
CA LYS A 135 -4.94 5.78 -17.99
C LYS A 135 -4.64 6.59 -19.25
N ASN A 136 -4.91 7.88 -19.21
CA ASN A 136 -4.64 8.76 -20.35
C ASN A 136 -3.15 8.86 -20.66
N LEU A 137 -2.32 8.92 -19.61
CA LEU A 137 -0.88 9.07 -19.77
C LEU A 137 -0.20 7.81 -20.30
N ILE A 138 -0.65 6.62 -19.90
CA ILE A 138 -0.04 5.37 -20.35
C ILE A 138 -0.43 4.98 -21.77
N VAL A 139 -1.56 5.50 -22.30
CA VAL A 139 -2.00 5.23 -23.68
C VAL A 139 -1.15 6.01 -24.69
N LYS A 140 -0.56 7.08 -24.25
CA LYS A 140 0.35 7.87 -25.08
C LYS A 140 1.76 7.30 -25.05
#